data_3082d371075a354c68e8a74532db099a
#
_entry.id   3082d371075a354c68e8a74532db099a
#
_cell.length_a   1.000
_cell.length_b   1.000
_cell.length_c   1.000
_cell.angle_alpha   90.00
_cell.angle_beta   90.00
_cell.angle_gamma   90.00
#
_symmetry.space_group_name_H-M   'P 1'
#
loop_
_entity.id
_entity.type
_entity.pdbx_description
1 polymer ?
#
loop_
_entity_poly.entity_id
_entity_poly.type
_entity_poly.pdbx_seq_one_letter_code
_entity_poly.pdbx_strand_id
1 'polypeptide(L)'
;MKSDVETLQTSDKFDEIYHLASPASPPWYMKEPKRTISANLLGAFRLLDLLKKGGRFGFTSSSEVYGDPLVSPQPESYKGQVDCTGPRSSYDESKRCTESLLFEMQRTQGLDVKIVRPFNIYGPRTRSDDGRAVSNFITQALSGRPITVFGDGLQSRSWGYVDDVVDGFARYFWINETDYKGPLNVGNDREISVLEVAQYVSRLVGGVPIVFEPSPPQDPTNRRPDLTNAHYVMPEWSCNITYEQGVAMTLDWFRDQMRHAAE
;
A
#
# COMPACT_ATOMS: atom_id res chain seq x y z
N MET A 1 -7.78 -22.02 5.73
CA MET A 1 -7.85 -22.43 4.30
C MET A 1 -6.89 -21.55 3.51
N LYS A 2 -6.11 -22.13 2.58
CA LYS A 2 -5.22 -21.36 1.68
C LYS A 2 -5.77 -21.51 0.27
N SER A 3 -6.29 -20.43 -0.33
CA SER A 3 -6.92 -20.39 -1.64
C SER A 3 -6.75 -19.02 -2.27
N ASP A 4 -6.85 -18.94 -3.60
CA ASP A 4 -7.00 -17.65 -4.28
C ASP A 4 -8.41 -17.11 -4.00
N VAL A 5 -8.51 -15.80 -3.78
CA VAL A 5 -9.73 -15.16 -3.29
C VAL A 5 -10.90 -15.27 -4.28
N GLU A 6 -10.62 -15.19 -5.57
CA GLU A 6 -11.61 -15.30 -6.63
C GLU A 6 -12.18 -16.72 -6.83
N THR A 7 -11.47 -17.74 -6.35
CA THR A 7 -11.85 -19.14 -6.45
C THR A 7 -12.22 -19.76 -5.11
N LEU A 8 -12.26 -18.97 -4.05
CA LEU A 8 -12.57 -19.41 -2.71
C LEU A 8 -13.96 -20.09 -2.67
N GLN A 9 -14.01 -21.33 -2.22
CA GLN A 9 -15.25 -22.08 -2.04
C GLN A 9 -15.46 -22.43 -0.57
N THR A 10 -16.54 -21.93 0.00
CA THR A 10 -17.01 -22.25 1.34
C THR A 10 -18.50 -21.99 1.41
N SER A 11 -19.20 -22.72 2.27
CA SER A 11 -20.59 -22.45 2.66
C SER A 11 -20.71 -21.50 3.85
N ASP A 12 -19.58 -21.19 4.52
CA ASP A 12 -19.58 -20.32 5.67
C ASP A 12 -19.94 -18.88 5.29
N LYS A 13 -20.61 -18.19 6.19
CA LYS A 13 -20.92 -16.77 6.11
C LYS A 13 -20.26 -16.04 7.28
N PHE A 14 -19.77 -14.85 7.00
CA PHE A 14 -18.97 -14.07 7.95
C PHE A 14 -19.67 -12.77 8.34
N ASP A 15 -19.51 -12.35 9.57
CA ASP A 15 -20.00 -11.06 10.05
C ASP A 15 -19.12 -9.91 9.55
N GLU A 16 -17.83 -10.18 9.39
CA GLU A 16 -16.85 -9.22 8.92
C GLU A 16 -15.90 -9.87 7.91
N ILE A 17 -15.60 -9.17 6.83
CA ILE A 17 -14.63 -9.60 5.81
C ILE A 17 -13.68 -8.45 5.53
N TYR A 18 -12.37 -8.74 5.57
CA TYR A 18 -11.30 -7.78 5.24
C TYR A 18 -10.55 -8.25 4.01
N HIS A 19 -10.79 -7.59 2.90
CA HIS A 19 -10.17 -7.91 1.61
C HIS A 19 -8.85 -7.16 1.42
N LEU A 20 -7.75 -7.83 1.76
CA LEU A 20 -6.39 -7.33 1.60
C LEU A 20 -5.62 -8.07 0.48
N ALA A 21 -6.22 -9.10 -0.11
CA ALA A 21 -5.58 -9.92 -1.14
C ALA A 21 -5.47 -9.16 -2.47
N SER A 22 -4.24 -8.85 -2.87
CA SER A 22 -3.95 -8.19 -4.14
C SER A 22 -2.47 -8.35 -4.50
N PRO A 23 -2.10 -8.60 -5.76
CA PRO A 23 -0.76 -8.31 -6.24
C PRO A 23 -0.54 -6.80 -6.19
N ALA A 24 0.30 -6.30 -5.25
CA ALA A 24 0.43 -4.87 -4.97
C ALA A 24 1.83 -4.32 -5.32
N SER A 25 2.75 -5.16 -5.73
CA SER A 25 4.09 -4.77 -6.16
C SER A 25 4.12 -4.48 -7.65
N PRO A 26 4.71 -3.36 -8.11
CA PRO A 26 4.77 -3.00 -9.53
C PRO A 26 5.28 -4.11 -10.45
N PRO A 27 6.40 -4.79 -10.17
CA PRO A 27 6.85 -5.89 -11.02
C PRO A 27 5.84 -7.04 -11.13
N TRP A 28 5.09 -7.30 -10.06
CA TRP A 28 4.14 -8.41 -10.04
C TRP A 28 2.82 -8.07 -10.72
N TYR A 29 2.20 -6.93 -10.43
CA TYR A 29 0.92 -6.60 -11.08
C TYR A 29 1.07 -6.30 -12.58
N MET A 30 2.22 -5.77 -13.02
CA MET A 30 2.49 -5.60 -14.46
C MET A 30 2.73 -6.93 -15.17
N LYS A 31 3.33 -7.92 -14.48
CA LYS A 31 3.54 -9.27 -15.01
C LYS A 31 2.25 -10.09 -15.09
N GLU A 32 1.36 -9.92 -14.11
CA GLU A 32 0.14 -10.71 -13.93
C GLU A 32 -1.13 -9.83 -13.95
N PRO A 33 -1.38 -9.04 -15.03
CA PRO A 33 -2.45 -8.05 -15.03
C PRO A 33 -3.85 -8.66 -14.87
N LYS A 34 -4.12 -9.80 -15.51
CA LYS A 34 -5.41 -10.51 -15.36
C LYS A 34 -5.65 -10.94 -13.91
N ARG A 35 -4.63 -11.53 -13.26
CA ARG A 35 -4.70 -11.97 -11.88
C ARG A 35 -4.90 -10.77 -10.94
N THR A 36 -4.28 -9.65 -11.23
CA THR A 36 -4.43 -8.42 -10.45
C THR A 36 -5.87 -7.92 -10.49
N ILE A 37 -6.46 -7.82 -11.68
CA ILE A 37 -7.86 -7.41 -11.84
C ILE A 37 -8.79 -8.42 -11.17
N SER A 38 -8.59 -9.72 -11.41
CA SER A 38 -9.41 -10.78 -10.81
C SER A 38 -9.37 -10.75 -9.29
N ALA A 39 -8.18 -10.68 -8.69
CA ALA A 39 -8.04 -10.68 -7.24
C ALA A 39 -8.75 -9.48 -6.60
N ASN A 40 -8.62 -8.28 -7.19
CA ASN A 40 -9.26 -7.08 -6.65
C ASN A 40 -10.77 -7.08 -6.85
N LEU A 41 -11.25 -7.29 -8.08
CA LEU A 41 -12.65 -7.12 -8.43
C LEU A 41 -13.47 -8.40 -8.26
N LEU A 42 -13.09 -9.51 -8.90
CA LEU A 42 -13.84 -10.76 -8.76
C LEU A 42 -13.72 -11.34 -7.36
N GLY A 43 -12.55 -11.15 -6.72
CA GLY A 43 -12.36 -11.45 -5.30
C GLY A 43 -13.34 -10.71 -4.42
N ALA A 44 -13.56 -9.40 -4.65
CA ALA A 44 -14.54 -8.63 -3.91
C ALA A 44 -15.97 -9.14 -4.13
N PHE A 45 -16.39 -9.44 -5.37
CA PHE A 45 -17.68 -10.07 -5.63
C PHE A 45 -17.84 -11.38 -4.85
N ARG A 46 -16.84 -12.24 -4.93
CA ARG A 46 -16.88 -13.53 -4.24
C ARG A 46 -16.97 -13.40 -2.73
N LEU A 47 -16.23 -12.43 -2.15
CA LEU A 47 -16.26 -12.19 -0.72
C LEU A 47 -17.58 -11.54 -0.26
N LEU A 48 -18.19 -10.67 -1.07
CA LEU A 48 -19.51 -10.10 -0.80
C LEU A 48 -20.58 -11.20 -0.70
N ASP A 49 -20.50 -12.23 -1.55
CA ASP A 49 -21.41 -13.40 -1.46
C ASP A 49 -21.27 -14.17 -0.14
N LEU A 50 -20.13 -14.07 0.54
CA LEU A 50 -19.86 -14.76 1.82
C LEU A 50 -20.21 -13.88 3.03
N LEU A 51 -20.50 -12.60 2.84
CA LEU A 51 -20.86 -11.69 3.92
C LEU A 51 -22.31 -11.94 4.38
N LYS A 52 -22.52 -11.94 5.68
CA LYS A 52 -23.88 -11.95 6.26
C LYS A 52 -24.57 -10.61 6.00
N LYS A 53 -25.90 -10.65 5.97
CA LYS A 53 -26.71 -9.42 5.91
C LYS A 53 -26.40 -8.51 7.11
N GLY A 54 -26.07 -7.25 6.83
CA GLY A 54 -25.67 -6.28 7.85
C GLY A 54 -24.22 -6.43 8.33
N GLY A 55 -23.44 -7.30 7.71
CA GLY A 55 -22.01 -7.47 8.01
C GLY A 55 -21.16 -6.31 7.49
N ARG A 56 -19.89 -6.29 7.92
CA ARG A 56 -18.90 -5.28 7.56
C ARG A 56 -17.97 -5.77 6.46
N PHE A 57 -17.70 -4.92 5.46
CA PHE A 57 -16.71 -5.18 4.43
C PHE A 57 -15.58 -4.15 4.48
N GLY A 58 -14.39 -4.58 4.91
CA GLY A 58 -13.16 -3.79 4.86
C GLY A 58 -12.40 -4.05 3.57
N PHE A 59 -11.94 -2.99 2.91
CA PHE A 59 -11.15 -3.08 1.67
C PHE A 59 -9.88 -2.25 1.75
N THR A 60 -8.76 -2.89 1.44
CA THR A 60 -7.50 -2.18 1.22
C THR A 60 -7.39 -1.76 -0.23
N SER A 61 -7.69 -0.49 -0.49
CA SER A 61 -7.45 0.19 -1.75
C SER A 61 -5.98 0.60 -1.87
N SER A 62 -5.67 1.74 -2.42
CA SER A 62 -4.30 2.24 -2.60
C SER A 62 -4.29 3.74 -2.88
N SER A 63 -3.20 4.44 -2.57
CA SER A 63 -2.95 5.78 -3.09
C SER A 63 -2.78 5.82 -4.62
N GLU A 64 -2.58 4.67 -5.26
CA GLU A 64 -2.51 4.57 -6.73
C GLU A 64 -3.83 4.94 -7.42
N VAL A 65 -4.97 4.93 -6.70
CA VAL A 65 -6.27 5.45 -7.21
C VAL A 65 -6.21 6.94 -7.58
N TYR A 66 -5.21 7.66 -7.12
CA TYR A 66 -4.97 9.06 -7.44
C TYR A 66 -4.16 9.27 -8.75
N GLY A 67 -3.55 8.21 -9.31
CA GLY A 67 -2.70 8.32 -10.49
C GLY A 67 -1.45 9.17 -10.24
N ASP A 68 -1.00 9.95 -11.22
CA ASP A 68 0.01 10.99 -11.02
C ASP A 68 -0.70 12.31 -10.62
N PRO A 69 -0.69 12.66 -9.31
CA PRO A 69 -1.60 13.67 -8.79
C PRO A 69 -1.13 15.09 -9.12
N LEU A 70 -2.10 15.93 -9.49
CA LEU A 70 -1.90 17.38 -9.70
C LEU A 70 -2.00 18.19 -8.39
N VAL A 71 -2.32 17.55 -7.28
CA VAL A 71 -2.46 18.17 -5.96
C VAL A 71 -1.59 17.45 -4.93
N SER A 72 -1.01 18.19 -4.00
CA SER A 72 -0.25 17.65 -2.87
C SER A 72 -0.49 18.54 -1.65
N PRO A 73 -0.83 17.98 -0.47
CA PRO A 73 -1.17 16.56 -0.24
C PRO A 73 -2.46 16.13 -0.94
N GLN A 74 -2.65 14.81 -1.17
CA GLN A 74 -3.83 14.25 -1.83
C GLN A 74 -4.96 14.03 -0.81
N PRO A 75 -6.07 14.80 -0.87
CA PRO A 75 -7.26 14.52 -0.07
C PRO A 75 -8.11 13.42 -0.70
N GLU A 76 -8.93 12.73 0.09
CA GLU A 76 -9.79 11.66 -0.40
C GLU A 76 -10.84 12.12 -1.43
N SER A 77 -11.17 13.40 -1.43
CA SER A 77 -12.07 14.05 -2.41
C SER A 77 -11.44 14.23 -3.79
N TYR A 78 -10.12 14.10 -3.92
CA TYR A 78 -9.43 14.21 -5.20
C TYR A 78 -9.71 13.00 -6.08
N LYS A 79 -10.24 13.24 -7.29
CA LYS A 79 -10.71 12.19 -8.20
C LYS A 79 -9.59 11.42 -8.91
N GLY A 80 -8.37 11.98 -8.90
CA GLY A 80 -7.20 11.34 -9.48
C GLY A 80 -7.00 11.61 -10.99
N GLN A 81 -5.83 11.18 -11.48
CA GLN A 81 -5.34 11.25 -12.86
C GLN A 81 -4.78 9.88 -13.27
N VAL A 82 -5.64 8.85 -13.24
CA VAL A 82 -5.22 7.50 -13.63
C VAL A 82 -5.28 7.38 -15.15
N ASP A 83 -4.21 6.86 -15.75
CA ASP A 83 -4.14 6.51 -17.17
C ASP A 83 -4.60 5.07 -17.35
N CYS A 84 -5.83 4.88 -17.85
CA CYS A 84 -6.42 3.56 -18.06
C CYS A 84 -5.73 2.73 -19.17
N THR A 85 -4.85 3.34 -19.97
CA THR A 85 -4.07 2.69 -21.03
C THR A 85 -2.61 2.45 -20.63
N GLY A 86 -2.21 2.99 -19.51
CA GLY A 86 -0.86 2.90 -18.98
C GLY A 86 -0.50 1.53 -18.41
N PRO A 87 0.79 1.24 -18.21
CA PRO A 87 1.28 -0.07 -17.76
C PRO A 87 0.84 -0.42 -16.32
N ARG A 88 0.41 0.57 -15.52
CA ARG A 88 -0.05 0.40 -14.14
C ARG A 88 -1.56 0.22 -14.03
N SER A 89 -2.31 0.42 -15.13
CA SER A 89 -3.77 0.50 -15.16
C SER A 89 -4.47 -0.73 -14.57
N SER A 90 -3.92 -1.93 -14.74
CA SER A 90 -4.51 -3.16 -14.20
C SER A 90 -4.67 -3.12 -12.67
N TYR A 91 -3.72 -2.52 -11.97
CA TYR A 91 -3.78 -2.32 -10.52
C TYR A 91 -4.65 -1.12 -10.17
N ASP A 92 -4.32 0.03 -10.73
CA ASP A 92 -4.94 1.31 -10.40
C ASP A 92 -6.45 1.29 -10.65
N GLU A 93 -6.86 0.88 -11.85
CA GLU A 93 -8.29 0.81 -12.22
C GLU A 93 -9.04 -0.32 -11.52
N SER A 94 -8.40 -1.46 -11.25
CA SER A 94 -9.09 -2.51 -10.49
C SER A 94 -9.38 -2.10 -9.05
N LYS A 95 -8.48 -1.32 -8.41
CA LYS A 95 -8.73 -0.73 -7.09
C LYS A 95 -9.87 0.29 -7.14
N ARG A 96 -9.86 1.20 -8.12
CA ARG A 96 -10.93 2.20 -8.34
C ARG A 96 -12.28 1.54 -8.61
N CYS A 97 -12.32 0.53 -9.47
CA CYS A 97 -13.54 -0.19 -9.80
C CYS A 97 -14.11 -0.91 -8.56
N THR A 98 -13.26 -1.51 -7.74
CA THR A 98 -13.69 -2.16 -6.48
C THR A 98 -14.21 -1.14 -5.47
N GLU A 99 -13.58 0.03 -5.33
CA GLU A 99 -14.15 1.12 -4.51
C GLU A 99 -15.54 1.51 -5.00
N SER A 100 -15.71 1.70 -6.32
CA SER A 100 -17.01 2.05 -6.92
C SER A 100 -18.07 1.01 -6.61
N LEU A 101 -17.76 -0.29 -6.78
CA LEU A 101 -18.66 -1.39 -6.41
C LEU A 101 -19.09 -1.29 -4.95
N LEU A 102 -18.15 -1.14 -4.04
CA LEU A 102 -18.43 -1.13 -2.60
C LEU A 102 -19.26 0.09 -2.18
N PHE A 103 -18.99 1.26 -2.75
CA PHE A 103 -19.81 2.45 -2.50
C PHE A 103 -21.23 2.33 -3.08
N GLU A 104 -21.41 1.64 -4.22
CA GLU A 104 -22.76 1.34 -4.72
C GLU A 104 -23.50 0.37 -3.79
N MET A 105 -22.83 -0.65 -3.27
CA MET A 105 -23.41 -1.56 -2.27
C MET A 105 -23.78 -0.82 -0.98
N GLN A 106 -22.94 0.11 -0.54
CA GLN A 106 -23.27 0.97 0.62
C GLN A 106 -24.52 1.81 0.36
N ARG A 107 -24.63 2.46 -0.81
CA ARG A 107 -25.78 3.33 -1.14
C ARG A 107 -27.07 2.57 -1.34
N THR A 108 -27.01 1.41 -2.00
CA THR A 108 -28.21 0.66 -2.43
C THR A 108 -28.67 -0.38 -1.43
N GLN A 109 -27.77 -0.92 -0.62
CA GLN A 109 -28.05 -2.03 0.30
C GLN A 109 -27.73 -1.73 1.76
N GLY A 110 -27.19 -0.53 2.06
CA GLY A 110 -26.81 -0.15 3.41
C GLY A 110 -25.63 -0.96 3.97
N LEU A 111 -24.76 -1.50 3.09
CA LEU A 111 -23.59 -2.27 3.52
C LEU A 111 -22.65 -1.39 4.36
N ASP A 112 -22.16 -1.91 5.50
CA ASP A 112 -21.10 -1.25 6.26
C ASP A 112 -19.74 -1.45 5.56
N VAL A 113 -19.31 -0.43 4.83
CA VAL A 113 -18.07 -0.44 4.05
C VAL A 113 -17.02 0.42 4.71
N LYS A 114 -15.81 -0.14 4.86
CA LYS A 114 -14.61 0.55 5.32
C LYS A 114 -13.52 0.42 4.29
N ILE A 115 -13.12 1.52 3.67
CA ILE A 115 -12.06 1.53 2.64
C ILE A 115 -10.87 2.32 3.14
N VAL A 116 -9.67 1.72 3.13
CA VAL A 116 -8.41 2.42 3.38
C VAL A 116 -7.64 2.61 2.08
N ARG A 117 -7.04 3.77 1.91
CA ARG A 117 -6.09 4.10 0.84
C ARG A 117 -4.68 4.25 1.43
N PRO A 118 -3.92 3.14 1.55
CA PRO A 118 -2.55 3.22 2.04
C PRO A 118 -1.67 4.03 1.10
N PHE A 119 -0.82 4.84 1.70
CA PHE A 119 0.34 5.44 1.05
C PHE A 119 1.56 4.59 1.31
N ASN A 120 2.66 4.83 0.61
CA ASN A 120 3.85 3.98 0.60
C ASN A 120 4.18 3.35 1.97
N ILE A 121 3.98 2.04 2.07
CA ILE A 121 4.28 1.25 3.27
C ILE A 121 5.62 0.55 3.09
N TYR A 122 6.43 0.50 4.15
CA TYR A 122 7.64 -0.30 4.22
C TYR A 122 7.78 -0.93 5.61
N GLY A 123 8.58 -1.98 5.71
CA GLY A 123 8.82 -2.64 6.99
C GLY A 123 9.24 -4.10 6.85
N PRO A 124 9.43 -4.79 7.98
CA PRO A 124 9.65 -6.23 8.04
C PRO A 124 8.59 -7.04 7.29
N ARG A 125 8.93 -8.27 6.90
CA ARG A 125 8.08 -9.22 6.16
C ARG A 125 7.75 -8.80 4.72
N THR A 126 8.33 -7.70 4.22
CA THR A 126 8.31 -7.41 2.78
C THR A 126 9.21 -8.43 2.07
N ARG A 127 8.77 -8.90 0.90
CA ARG A 127 9.57 -9.83 0.09
C ARG A 127 10.86 -9.14 -0.40
N SER A 128 11.95 -9.90 -0.47
CA SER A 128 13.24 -9.38 -0.97
C SER A 128 13.21 -9.01 -2.46
N ASP A 129 12.28 -9.59 -3.22
CA ASP A 129 12.03 -9.35 -4.64
C ASP A 129 10.77 -8.47 -4.88
N ASP A 130 10.35 -7.71 -3.89
CA ASP A 130 9.13 -6.88 -3.96
C ASP A 130 9.25 -5.74 -5.00
N GLY A 131 10.44 -5.25 -5.25
CA GLY A 131 10.70 -4.23 -6.26
C GLY A 131 10.47 -2.78 -5.81
N ARG A 132 9.98 -2.53 -4.59
CA ARG A 132 9.81 -1.18 -4.04
C ARG A 132 11.11 -0.66 -3.43
N ALA A 133 11.30 0.67 -3.44
CA ALA A 133 12.58 1.33 -3.15
C ALA A 133 13.25 0.85 -1.84
N VAL A 134 12.58 0.92 -0.70
CA VAL A 134 13.19 0.61 0.60
C VAL A 134 13.68 -0.84 0.68
N SER A 135 12.86 -1.81 0.24
CA SER A 135 13.26 -3.23 0.21
C SER A 135 14.40 -3.49 -0.77
N ASN A 136 14.38 -2.86 -1.95
CA ASN A 136 15.45 -2.96 -2.93
C ASN A 136 16.77 -2.40 -2.38
N PHE A 137 16.75 -1.21 -1.80
CA PHE A 137 17.95 -0.58 -1.23
C PHE A 137 18.58 -1.46 -0.15
N ILE A 138 17.76 -1.97 0.77
CA ILE A 138 18.22 -2.84 1.86
C ILE A 138 18.81 -4.15 1.30
N THR A 139 18.12 -4.82 0.37
CA THR A 139 18.59 -6.10 -0.18
C THR A 139 19.85 -5.94 -1.03
N GLN A 140 19.95 -4.86 -1.81
CA GLN A 140 21.17 -4.53 -2.55
C GLN A 140 22.32 -4.25 -1.59
N ALA A 141 22.12 -3.40 -0.59
CA ALA A 141 23.12 -3.01 0.38
C ALA A 141 23.65 -4.20 1.20
N LEU A 142 22.75 -5.04 1.73
CA LEU A 142 23.13 -6.24 2.48
C LEU A 142 23.86 -7.29 1.62
N SER A 143 23.63 -7.29 0.30
CA SER A 143 24.34 -8.15 -0.65
C SER A 143 25.67 -7.54 -1.14
N GLY A 144 26.12 -6.41 -0.60
CA GLY A 144 27.31 -5.69 -1.03
C GLY A 144 27.21 -5.12 -2.45
N ARG A 145 26.03 -5.03 -3.02
CA ARG A 145 25.78 -4.45 -4.35
C ARG A 145 25.51 -2.95 -4.24
N PRO A 146 25.83 -2.15 -5.28
CA PRO A 146 25.43 -0.76 -5.33
C PRO A 146 23.91 -0.60 -5.17
N ILE A 147 23.52 0.46 -4.48
CA ILE A 147 22.10 0.85 -4.37
C ILE A 147 21.69 1.57 -5.66
N THR A 148 20.65 1.10 -6.33
CA THR A 148 20.15 1.69 -7.56
C THR A 148 19.06 2.72 -7.26
N VAL A 149 19.30 3.98 -7.61
CA VAL A 149 18.33 5.07 -7.56
C VAL A 149 17.88 5.40 -8.97
N PHE A 150 16.57 5.44 -9.21
CA PHE A 150 16.01 5.82 -10.50
C PHE A 150 15.82 7.34 -10.60
N GLY A 151 16.18 7.92 -11.75
CA GLY A 151 16.21 9.36 -11.96
C GLY A 151 17.33 10.01 -11.16
N ASP A 152 17.11 11.24 -10.69
CA ASP A 152 18.02 11.99 -9.82
C ASP A 152 17.81 11.67 -8.32
N GLY A 153 16.77 10.92 -7.98
CA GLY A 153 16.40 10.57 -6.62
C GLY A 153 15.75 11.71 -5.81
N LEU A 154 15.47 12.85 -6.44
CA LEU A 154 14.84 14.00 -5.77
C LEU A 154 13.32 13.86 -5.62
N GLN A 155 12.71 12.89 -6.32
CA GLN A 155 11.30 12.57 -6.12
C GLN A 155 11.03 12.21 -4.66
N SER A 156 10.01 12.87 -4.06
CA SER A 156 9.65 12.65 -2.66
C SER A 156 8.57 11.59 -2.49
N ARG A 157 8.61 10.91 -1.35
CA ARG A 157 7.58 9.96 -0.92
C ARG A 157 7.34 10.13 0.58
N SER A 158 6.12 9.89 0.98
CA SER A 158 5.72 9.77 2.38
C SER A 158 5.69 8.30 2.76
N TRP A 159 6.73 7.81 3.44
CA TRP A 159 6.82 6.39 3.83
C TRP A 159 6.29 6.18 5.24
N GLY A 160 5.24 5.37 5.38
CA GLY A 160 4.73 4.88 6.64
C GLY A 160 5.37 3.55 7.03
N TYR A 161 5.84 3.44 8.26
CA TYR A 161 6.28 2.16 8.80
C TYR A 161 5.09 1.23 9.00
N VAL A 162 5.28 -0.05 8.71
CA VAL A 162 4.18 -1.03 8.62
C VAL A 162 3.32 -1.11 9.88
N ASP A 163 3.92 -1.04 11.08
CA ASP A 163 3.17 -1.16 12.33
C ASP A 163 2.25 0.04 12.57
N ASP A 164 2.71 1.27 12.30
CA ASP A 164 1.88 2.47 12.38
C ASP A 164 0.69 2.41 11.42
N VAL A 165 0.95 1.94 10.18
CA VAL A 165 -0.09 1.85 9.15
C VAL A 165 -1.09 0.74 9.45
N VAL A 166 -0.63 -0.42 9.95
CA VAL A 166 -1.51 -1.53 10.36
C VAL A 166 -2.36 -1.13 11.56
N ASP A 167 -1.82 -0.38 12.51
CA ASP A 167 -2.61 0.17 13.62
C ASP A 167 -3.73 1.08 13.10
N GLY A 168 -3.43 1.96 12.12
CA GLY A 168 -4.44 2.79 11.46
C GLY A 168 -5.53 1.97 10.75
N PHE A 169 -5.15 0.89 10.04
CA PHE A 169 -6.10 -0.01 9.41
C PHE A 169 -7.01 -0.69 10.45
N ALA A 170 -6.42 -1.24 11.51
CA ALA A 170 -7.15 -1.92 12.57
C ALA A 170 -8.15 -0.98 13.25
N ARG A 171 -7.70 0.21 13.63
CA ARG A 171 -8.58 1.23 14.22
C ARG A 171 -9.75 1.57 13.31
N TYR A 172 -9.50 1.89 12.04
CA TYR A 172 -10.57 2.27 11.12
C TYR A 172 -11.49 1.11 10.79
N PHE A 173 -10.98 -0.09 10.57
CA PHE A 173 -11.81 -1.25 10.26
C PHE A 173 -12.71 -1.66 11.42
N TRP A 174 -12.27 -1.47 12.68
CA TRP A 174 -13.04 -1.88 13.86
C TRP A 174 -13.87 -0.76 14.49
N ILE A 175 -13.79 0.46 13.98
CA ILE A 175 -14.64 1.54 14.49
C ILE A 175 -16.12 1.25 14.15
N ASN A 176 -16.96 1.17 15.18
CA ASN A 176 -18.38 0.82 15.02
C ASN A 176 -19.24 2.05 14.74
N GLU A 177 -18.91 3.18 15.36
CA GLU A 177 -19.70 4.41 15.26
C GLU A 177 -18.83 5.53 14.65
N THR A 178 -19.15 5.88 13.43
CA THR A 178 -18.61 7.07 12.75
C THR A 178 -19.61 7.54 11.71
N ASP A 179 -19.75 8.84 11.60
CA ASP A 179 -20.51 9.50 10.53
C ASP A 179 -19.70 9.58 9.22
N TYR A 180 -18.39 9.36 9.27
CA TYR A 180 -17.54 9.31 8.10
C TYR A 180 -17.79 8.05 7.28
N LYS A 181 -18.20 8.25 6.01
CA LYS A 181 -18.59 7.17 5.07
C LYS A 181 -17.70 7.10 3.83
N GLY A 182 -16.65 7.90 3.78
CA GLY A 182 -15.71 7.93 2.66
C GLY A 182 -14.58 6.90 2.77
N PRO A 183 -13.72 6.82 1.74
CA PRO A 183 -12.45 6.12 1.87
C PRO A 183 -11.51 6.92 2.76
N LEU A 184 -10.56 6.27 3.43
CA LEU A 184 -9.66 6.92 4.39
C LEU A 184 -8.21 6.76 3.95
N ASN A 185 -7.51 7.87 3.77
CA ASN A 185 -6.06 7.87 3.60
C ASN A 185 -5.37 7.42 4.89
N VAL A 186 -4.44 6.46 4.76
CA VAL A 186 -3.63 5.99 5.89
C VAL A 186 -2.17 5.92 5.46
N GLY A 187 -1.30 6.59 6.19
CA GLY A 187 0.14 6.68 5.89
C GLY A 187 0.82 7.76 6.69
N ASN A 188 2.07 8.04 6.33
CA ASN A 188 2.85 9.12 6.91
C ASN A 188 2.70 10.38 6.03
N ASP A 189 2.63 11.55 6.61
CA ASP A 189 2.58 12.84 5.90
C ASP A 189 3.94 13.53 5.75
N ARG A 190 5.00 12.95 6.32
CA ARG A 190 6.38 13.45 6.20
C ARG A 190 7.01 12.97 4.90
N GLU A 191 7.41 13.91 4.07
CA GLU A 191 8.07 13.64 2.80
C GLU A 191 9.58 13.51 2.97
N ILE A 192 10.15 12.53 2.28
CA ILE A 192 11.60 12.31 2.22
C ILE A 192 11.94 11.92 0.78
N SER A 193 13.07 12.41 0.27
CA SER A 193 13.53 12.04 -1.08
C SER A 193 14.00 10.58 -1.12
N VAL A 194 13.87 9.98 -2.28
CA VAL A 194 14.37 8.61 -2.54
C VAL A 194 15.88 8.54 -2.30
N LEU A 195 16.61 9.60 -2.67
CA LEU A 195 18.05 9.69 -2.48
C LEU A 195 18.45 9.73 -1.01
N GLU A 196 17.73 10.48 -0.16
CA GLU A 196 17.99 10.53 1.29
C GLU A 196 17.87 9.15 1.94
N VAL A 197 16.84 8.38 1.55
CA VAL A 197 16.65 7.01 2.05
C VAL A 197 17.78 6.09 1.56
N ALA A 198 18.17 6.17 0.27
CA ALA A 198 19.29 5.40 -0.28
C ALA A 198 20.61 5.71 0.45
N GLN A 199 20.89 6.98 0.70
CA GLN A 199 22.07 7.42 1.46
C GLN A 199 22.04 6.92 2.91
N TYR A 200 20.86 6.93 3.53
CA TYR A 200 20.74 6.43 4.90
C TYR A 200 20.99 4.91 4.98
N VAL A 201 20.38 4.13 4.08
CA VAL A 201 20.63 2.68 3.98
C VAL A 201 22.10 2.39 3.73
N SER A 202 22.75 3.11 2.79
CA SER A 202 24.17 2.96 2.50
C SER A 202 25.04 3.16 3.76
N ARG A 203 24.77 4.23 4.52
CA ARG A 203 25.50 4.49 5.78
C ARG A 203 25.35 3.37 6.82
N LEU A 204 24.15 2.80 6.96
CA LEU A 204 23.88 1.72 7.93
C LEU A 204 24.65 0.42 7.66
N VAL A 205 25.09 0.19 6.42
CA VAL A 205 25.84 -1.01 6.04
C VAL A 205 27.35 -0.75 5.82
N GLY A 206 27.84 0.44 6.17
CA GLY A 206 29.26 0.78 6.03
C GLY A 206 29.65 1.44 4.72
N GLY A 207 28.69 1.91 3.91
CA GLY A 207 28.97 2.77 2.75
C GLY A 207 29.05 2.05 1.41
N VAL A 208 27.98 1.39 0.94
CA VAL A 208 27.91 0.87 -0.43
C VAL A 208 27.69 2.01 -1.43
N PRO A 209 28.22 1.93 -2.66
CA PRO A 209 27.99 2.94 -3.70
C PRO A 209 26.50 3.10 -4.05
N ILE A 210 26.14 4.32 -4.46
CA ILE A 210 24.83 4.61 -5.06
C ILE A 210 25.05 4.85 -6.55
N VAL A 211 24.25 4.20 -7.39
CA VAL A 211 24.25 4.35 -8.84
C VAL A 211 22.90 4.85 -9.32
N PHE A 212 22.90 5.65 -10.38
CA PHE A 212 21.70 6.25 -10.93
C PHE A 212 21.33 5.57 -12.25
N GLU A 213 20.06 5.24 -12.41
CA GLU A 213 19.48 4.66 -13.62
C GLU A 213 18.30 5.49 -14.13
N PRO A 214 17.92 5.39 -15.41
CA PRO A 214 16.77 6.11 -15.94
C PRO A 214 15.48 5.78 -15.18
N SER A 215 14.63 6.78 -14.96
CA SER A 215 13.34 6.61 -14.30
C SER A 215 12.44 5.66 -15.09
N PRO A 216 11.72 4.75 -14.40
CA PRO A 216 10.67 3.98 -15.04
C PRO A 216 9.59 4.88 -15.64
N PRO A 217 8.94 4.46 -16.75
CA PRO A 217 7.81 5.20 -17.28
C PRO A 217 6.69 5.35 -16.26
N GLN A 218 6.08 6.55 -16.18
CA GLN A 218 4.91 6.85 -15.34
C GLN A 218 5.13 6.61 -13.82
N ASP A 219 6.37 6.77 -13.33
CA ASP A 219 6.57 6.82 -11.87
C ASP A 219 6.05 8.18 -11.35
N PRO A 220 5.07 8.19 -10.41
CA PRO A 220 4.50 9.43 -9.90
C PRO A 220 5.55 10.36 -9.29
N THR A 221 5.42 11.65 -9.51
CA THR A 221 6.36 12.65 -8.98
C THR A 221 6.25 12.82 -7.47
N ASN A 222 5.01 12.86 -6.95
CA ASN A 222 4.73 13.10 -5.53
C ASN A 222 3.66 12.14 -4.98
N ARG A 223 3.84 11.71 -3.75
CA ARG A 223 2.87 10.89 -3.00
C ARG A 223 2.86 11.30 -1.53
N ARG A 224 1.88 12.14 -1.17
CA ARG A 224 1.70 12.62 0.19
C ARG A 224 0.22 12.60 0.58
N PRO A 225 -0.20 11.86 1.63
CA PRO A 225 -1.58 11.87 2.07
C PRO A 225 -1.97 13.21 2.71
N ASP A 226 -3.18 13.67 2.43
CA ASP A 226 -3.90 14.52 3.37
C ASP A 226 -4.53 13.60 4.43
N LEU A 227 -4.18 13.83 5.69
CA LEU A 227 -4.63 13.01 6.82
C LEU A 227 -5.72 13.68 7.65
N THR A 228 -6.31 14.78 7.16
CA THR A 228 -7.37 15.52 7.87
C THR A 228 -8.52 14.60 8.29
N ASN A 229 -9.01 13.77 7.37
CA ASN A 229 -10.09 12.82 7.67
C ASN A 229 -9.62 11.71 8.61
N ALA A 230 -8.39 11.23 8.47
CA ALA A 230 -7.83 10.21 9.37
C ALA A 230 -7.79 10.72 10.81
N HIS A 231 -7.30 11.94 11.04
CA HIS A 231 -7.27 12.56 12.37
C HIS A 231 -8.67 12.92 12.90
N TYR A 232 -9.63 13.23 12.01
CA TYR A 232 -11.03 13.41 12.42
C TYR A 232 -11.64 12.08 12.92
N VAL A 233 -11.41 10.99 12.20
CA VAL A 233 -11.99 9.68 12.51
C VAL A 233 -11.24 8.96 13.63
N MET A 234 -9.93 9.17 13.70
CA MET A 234 -9.01 8.51 14.63
C MET A 234 -8.06 9.55 15.25
N PRO A 235 -8.53 10.42 16.16
CA PRO A 235 -7.75 11.56 16.64
C PRO A 235 -6.46 11.20 17.39
N GLU A 236 -6.39 9.99 17.94
CA GLU A 236 -5.20 9.50 18.66
C GLU A 236 -4.23 8.71 17.76
N TRP A 237 -4.57 8.51 16.48
CA TRP A 237 -3.70 7.79 15.56
C TRP A 237 -2.76 8.74 14.83
N SER A 238 -1.49 8.33 14.73
CA SER A 238 -0.48 8.97 13.89
C SER A 238 0.66 8.00 13.57
N CYS A 239 1.42 8.27 12.51
CA CYS A 239 2.69 7.59 12.26
C CYS A 239 3.77 8.17 13.16
N ASN A 240 4.16 7.41 14.19
CA ASN A 240 5.12 7.85 15.22
C ASN A 240 6.55 7.37 14.94
N ILE A 241 6.70 6.27 14.19
CA ILE A 241 8.02 5.72 13.87
C ILE A 241 8.66 6.57 12.78
N THR A 242 9.83 7.15 13.10
CA THR A 242 10.58 7.92 12.11
C THR A 242 11.13 7.02 11.02
N TYR A 243 11.47 7.59 9.85
CA TYR A 243 12.01 6.76 8.77
C TYR A 243 13.36 6.13 9.16
N GLU A 244 14.16 6.82 9.94
CA GLU A 244 15.44 6.30 10.44
C GLU A 244 15.24 5.07 11.32
N GLN A 245 14.31 5.14 12.26
CA GLN A 245 13.95 4.01 13.11
C GLN A 245 13.41 2.84 12.28
N GLY A 246 12.42 3.11 11.44
CA GLY A 246 11.77 2.09 10.63
C GLY A 246 12.70 1.42 9.61
N VAL A 247 13.58 2.20 8.96
CA VAL A 247 14.57 1.64 8.02
C VAL A 247 15.59 0.78 8.77
N ALA A 248 16.07 1.21 9.93
CA ALA A 248 17.00 0.42 10.74
C ALA A 248 16.37 -0.92 11.18
N MET A 249 15.15 -0.90 11.72
CA MET A 249 14.41 -2.12 12.09
C MET A 249 14.15 -3.04 10.90
N THR A 250 13.83 -2.46 9.73
CA THR A 250 13.61 -3.24 8.50
C THR A 250 14.90 -3.90 8.02
N LEU A 251 16.01 -3.17 8.06
CA LEU A 251 17.33 -3.68 7.68
C LEU A 251 17.78 -4.82 8.60
N ASP A 252 17.58 -4.69 9.91
CA ASP A 252 17.94 -5.74 10.88
C ASP A 252 17.12 -7.01 10.63
N TRP A 253 15.81 -6.86 10.35
CA TRP A 253 14.98 -8.00 9.99
C TRP A 253 15.48 -8.71 8.71
N PHE A 254 15.81 -7.98 7.63
CA PHE A 254 16.37 -8.58 6.41
C PHE A 254 17.72 -9.26 6.67
N ARG A 255 18.58 -8.65 7.49
CA ARG A 255 19.86 -9.23 7.88
C ARG A 255 19.69 -10.59 8.57
N ASP A 256 18.73 -10.69 9.48
CA ASP A 256 18.42 -11.94 10.18
C ASP A 256 17.85 -13.00 9.24
N GLN A 257 16.94 -12.61 8.32
CA GLN A 257 16.41 -13.53 7.30
C GLN A 257 17.53 -14.08 6.39
N MET A 258 18.48 -13.25 6.00
CA MET A 258 19.60 -13.69 5.14
C MET A 258 20.55 -14.64 5.90
N ARG A 259 20.76 -14.45 7.20
CA ARG A 259 21.55 -15.38 8.04
C ARG A 259 20.88 -16.75 8.12
N HIS A 260 19.59 -16.80 8.45
CA HIS A 260 18.85 -18.06 8.54
C HIS A 260 18.69 -18.80 7.20
N ALA A 261 18.77 -18.10 6.08
CA ALA A 261 18.73 -18.74 4.76
C ALA A 261 20.11 -19.32 4.34
N ALA A 262 21.19 -18.94 5.03
CA ALA A 262 22.56 -19.42 4.78
C ALA A 262 22.95 -20.62 5.69
N GLU A 263 22.18 -20.85 6.74
CA GLU A 263 22.27 -22.04 7.63
C GLU A 263 21.45 -23.21 7.07
#